data_f4c205cd6affde89b29bea506651ece0
#
_entry.id   f4c205cd6affde89b29bea506651ece0
#
_cell.length_a   1.000
_cell.length_b   1.000
_cell.length_c   1.000
_cell.angle_alpha   90.00
_cell.angle_beta   90.00
_cell.angle_gamma   90.00
#
_symmetry.space_group_name_H-M   'P 1'
#
loop_
_entity.id
_entity.type
_entity.pdbx_description
1 polymer ?
#
loop_
_entity_poly.entity_id
_entity_poly.type
_entity_poly.pdbx_seq_one_letter_code
_entity_poly.pdbx_strand_id
1 'polypeptide(L)'
;MQIENSAAIVTGGASGLGAATARALAARGARVALLDRNAAAAAALADEIGGIAVTCDVTDETAVRHAIARSATAHGPLRIVVHCAGIGTAGRIVGRDGPMAQDAFEHVIHVNLGGTFNVLRLTAHAMSQLDPAGEERGVFIATASVAAFEGQLGQAAYAAAKGGIVSLVLPAAREFARFGIRVMAIAPGFFETPLMNELPPDAVQKLVAEIPFPARFGKPEEFAQLALAIVENPALNGETIRLDGALRLPPR
;
A
#
# COMPACT_ATOMS: atom_id res chain seq x y z
N MET A 1 -11.00 2.90 -14.81
CA MET A 1 -12.17 2.99 -13.88
C MET A 1 -12.39 4.43 -13.50
N GLN A 2 -13.65 4.86 -13.33
CA GLN A 2 -13.98 6.19 -12.80
C GLN A 2 -13.80 6.18 -11.27
N ILE A 3 -13.23 7.26 -10.74
CA ILE A 3 -13.07 7.43 -9.29
C ILE A 3 -14.36 7.96 -8.66
N GLU A 4 -14.98 8.92 -9.31
CA GLU A 4 -16.21 9.55 -8.81
C GLU A 4 -17.31 8.51 -8.52
N ASN A 5 -17.92 8.63 -7.34
CA ASN A 5 -18.96 7.72 -6.84
C ASN A 5 -18.55 6.25 -6.64
N SER A 6 -17.28 5.90 -6.85
CA SER A 6 -16.76 4.54 -6.58
C SER A 6 -16.47 4.34 -5.09
N ALA A 7 -16.79 3.16 -4.57
CA ALA A 7 -16.36 2.78 -3.23
C ALA A 7 -14.89 2.34 -3.25
N ALA A 8 -14.11 2.90 -2.32
CA ALA A 8 -12.68 2.64 -2.19
C ALA A 8 -12.33 2.21 -0.76
N ILE A 9 -11.40 1.26 -0.64
CA ILE A 9 -10.74 0.89 0.61
C ILE A 9 -9.28 1.34 0.54
N VAL A 10 -8.82 2.01 1.60
CA VAL A 10 -7.41 2.33 1.81
C VAL A 10 -6.96 1.71 3.12
N THR A 11 -6.02 0.74 3.07
CA THR A 11 -5.43 0.16 4.28
C THR A 11 -4.19 0.95 4.69
N GLY A 12 -3.86 0.97 5.99
CA GLY A 12 -2.86 1.91 6.50
C GLY A 12 -3.29 3.36 6.26
N GLY A 13 -4.62 3.58 6.24
CA GLY A 13 -5.23 4.82 5.82
C GLY A 13 -5.12 5.97 6.82
N ALA A 14 -4.69 5.70 8.05
CA ALA A 14 -4.63 6.71 9.10
C ALA A 14 -3.42 7.65 9.00
N SER A 15 -2.40 7.35 8.20
CA SER A 15 -1.17 8.15 8.13
C SER A 15 -0.44 8.03 6.79
N GLY A 16 0.57 8.87 6.58
CA GLY A 16 1.53 8.79 5.48
C GLY A 16 0.90 8.64 4.10
N LEU A 17 1.39 7.67 3.33
CA LEU A 17 0.94 7.42 1.95
C LEU A 17 -0.54 7.06 1.86
N GLY A 18 -1.04 6.26 2.83
CA GLY A 18 -2.44 5.87 2.89
C GLY A 18 -3.36 7.06 3.13
N ALA A 19 -3.03 7.92 4.09
CA ALA A 19 -3.83 9.11 4.38
C ALA A 19 -3.88 10.10 3.20
N ALA A 20 -2.74 10.34 2.55
CA ALA A 20 -2.70 11.19 1.36
C ALA A 20 -3.53 10.59 0.20
N THR A 21 -3.45 9.27 0.00
CA THR A 21 -4.25 8.57 -1.01
C THR A 21 -5.75 8.66 -0.71
N ALA A 22 -6.12 8.50 0.55
CA ALA A 22 -7.52 8.60 0.97
C ALA A 22 -8.09 9.99 0.71
N ARG A 23 -7.35 11.05 1.08
CA ARG A 23 -7.73 12.44 0.77
C ARG A 23 -7.87 12.67 -0.73
N ALA A 24 -6.92 12.20 -1.52
CA ALA A 24 -6.92 12.38 -2.96
C ALA A 24 -8.10 11.66 -3.63
N LEU A 25 -8.42 10.44 -3.21
CA LEU A 25 -9.59 9.70 -3.68
C LEU A 25 -10.90 10.41 -3.31
N ALA A 26 -11.05 10.85 -2.06
CA ALA A 26 -12.22 11.58 -1.60
C ALA A 26 -12.40 12.91 -2.33
N ALA A 27 -11.33 13.66 -2.57
CA ALA A 27 -11.36 14.90 -3.35
C ALA A 27 -11.80 14.68 -4.82
N ARG A 28 -11.66 13.45 -5.34
CA ARG A 28 -12.14 13.03 -6.66
C ARG A 28 -13.53 12.38 -6.61
N GLY A 29 -14.23 12.49 -5.47
CA GLY A 29 -15.59 12.00 -5.31
C GLY A 29 -15.73 10.51 -5.00
N ALA A 30 -14.64 9.81 -4.64
CA ALA A 30 -14.74 8.45 -4.15
C ALA A 30 -15.33 8.41 -2.74
N ARG A 31 -16.06 7.34 -2.43
CA ARG A 31 -16.54 7.04 -1.08
C ARG A 31 -15.52 6.13 -0.39
N VAL A 32 -14.75 6.69 0.55
CA VAL A 32 -13.55 6.04 1.09
C VAL A 32 -13.81 5.40 2.45
N ALA A 33 -13.41 4.14 2.59
CA ALA A 33 -13.28 3.44 3.86
C ALA A 33 -11.80 3.30 4.23
N LEU A 34 -11.44 3.80 5.41
CA LEU A 34 -10.10 3.73 5.97
C LEU A 34 -9.97 2.50 6.86
N LEU A 35 -9.05 1.61 6.55
CA LEU A 35 -8.72 0.46 7.36
C LEU A 35 -7.37 0.68 8.04
N ASP A 36 -7.38 0.78 9.37
CA ASP A 36 -6.16 0.97 10.15
C ASP A 36 -6.28 0.36 11.54
N ARG A 37 -5.16 0.03 12.15
CA ARG A 37 -5.09 -0.40 13.56
C ARG A 37 -5.25 0.79 14.52
N ASN A 38 -4.85 1.98 14.08
CA ASN A 38 -5.02 3.22 14.83
C ASN A 38 -6.43 3.79 14.62
N ALA A 39 -7.37 3.30 15.42
CA ALA A 39 -8.77 3.69 15.32
C ALA A 39 -9.01 5.20 15.46
N ALA A 40 -8.29 5.86 16.36
CA ALA A 40 -8.48 7.29 16.62
C ALA A 40 -8.03 8.16 15.43
N ALA A 41 -6.84 7.88 14.87
CA ALA A 41 -6.34 8.61 13.71
C ALA A 41 -7.18 8.32 12.45
N ALA A 42 -7.61 7.06 12.26
CA ALA A 42 -8.50 6.70 11.16
C ALA A 42 -9.86 7.40 11.26
N ALA A 43 -10.46 7.48 12.46
CA ALA A 43 -11.72 8.17 12.67
C ALA A 43 -11.60 9.67 12.36
N ALA A 44 -10.58 10.34 12.88
CA ALA A 44 -10.35 11.77 12.61
C ALA A 44 -10.20 12.08 11.11
N LEU A 45 -9.47 11.24 10.38
CA LEU A 45 -9.35 11.40 8.93
C LEU A 45 -10.66 11.06 8.20
N ALA A 46 -11.39 10.05 8.65
CA ALA A 46 -12.69 9.71 8.06
C ALA A 46 -13.68 10.88 8.17
N ASP A 47 -13.73 11.53 9.33
CA ASP A 47 -14.56 12.73 9.56
C ASP A 47 -14.11 13.89 8.63
N GLU A 48 -12.81 14.09 8.46
CA GLU A 48 -12.25 15.12 7.56
C GLU A 48 -12.69 14.93 6.11
N ILE A 49 -12.69 13.68 5.60
CA ILE A 49 -12.94 13.39 4.18
C ILE A 49 -14.38 12.93 3.89
N GLY A 50 -15.26 12.90 4.88
CA GLY A 50 -16.62 12.39 4.74
C GLY A 50 -16.67 10.87 4.45
N GLY A 51 -15.69 10.12 4.93
CA GLY A 51 -15.56 8.67 4.77
C GLY A 51 -15.99 7.88 6.01
N ILE A 52 -15.60 6.63 6.07
CA ILE A 52 -15.72 5.80 7.28
C ILE A 52 -14.37 5.22 7.71
N ALA A 53 -14.22 4.98 9.01
CA ALA A 53 -13.08 4.26 9.57
C ALA A 53 -13.52 2.88 10.07
N VAL A 54 -12.68 1.88 9.83
CA VAL A 54 -12.84 0.53 10.35
C VAL A 54 -11.52 0.07 10.96
N THR A 55 -11.52 -0.20 12.26
CA THR A 55 -10.34 -0.77 12.92
C THR A 55 -10.07 -2.15 12.35
N CYS A 56 -8.88 -2.35 11.78
CA CYS A 56 -8.57 -3.57 11.05
C CYS A 56 -7.07 -3.89 11.14
N ASP A 57 -6.75 -5.10 11.57
CA ASP A 57 -5.45 -5.72 11.32
C ASP A 57 -5.54 -6.48 9.99
N VAL A 58 -4.69 -6.14 9.03
CA VAL A 58 -4.70 -6.74 7.70
C VAL A 58 -4.29 -8.21 7.70
N THR A 59 -3.67 -8.70 8.77
CA THR A 59 -3.29 -10.11 8.95
C THR A 59 -4.47 -10.98 9.44
N ASP A 60 -5.50 -10.36 10.00
CA ASP A 60 -6.71 -11.05 10.49
C ASP A 60 -7.77 -11.12 9.38
N GLU A 61 -8.04 -12.34 8.91
CA GLU A 61 -9.05 -12.60 7.88
C GLU A 61 -10.44 -12.12 8.31
N THR A 62 -10.83 -12.34 9.55
CA THR A 62 -12.15 -11.96 10.06
C THR A 62 -12.31 -10.43 10.09
N ALA A 63 -11.27 -9.73 10.55
CA ALA A 63 -11.26 -8.27 10.55
C ALA A 63 -11.36 -7.70 9.12
N VAL A 64 -10.62 -8.25 8.16
CA VAL A 64 -10.67 -7.81 6.77
C VAL A 64 -12.03 -8.09 6.13
N ARG A 65 -12.63 -9.28 6.35
CA ARG A 65 -13.99 -9.58 5.87
C ARG A 65 -15.04 -8.62 6.45
N HIS A 66 -14.96 -8.36 7.74
CA HIS A 66 -15.84 -7.38 8.40
C HIS A 66 -15.67 -5.98 7.79
N ALA A 67 -14.44 -5.55 7.57
CA ALA A 67 -14.15 -4.24 6.98
C ALA A 67 -14.70 -4.10 5.55
N ILE A 68 -14.58 -5.14 4.71
CA ILE A 68 -15.17 -5.17 3.37
C ILE A 68 -16.69 -5.06 3.44
N ALA A 69 -17.34 -5.83 4.32
CA ALA A 69 -18.80 -5.80 4.49
C ALA A 69 -19.28 -4.42 4.98
N ARG A 70 -18.59 -3.83 5.97
CA ARG A 70 -18.87 -2.47 6.46
C ARG A 70 -18.71 -1.41 5.38
N SER A 71 -17.65 -1.50 4.58
CA SER A 71 -17.44 -0.61 3.43
C SER A 71 -18.57 -0.74 2.41
N ALA A 72 -18.95 -1.96 2.06
CA ALA A 72 -20.02 -2.21 1.10
C ALA A 72 -21.39 -1.70 1.58
N THR A 73 -21.68 -1.83 2.87
CA THR A 73 -22.92 -1.31 3.48
C THR A 73 -22.97 0.22 3.43
N ALA A 74 -21.86 0.89 3.72
CA ALA A 74 -21.81 2.35 3.79
C ALA A 74 -21.69 3.02 2.42
N HIS A 75 -20.92 2.42 1.51
CA HIS A 75 -20.47 3.05 0.28
C HIS A 75 -20.90 2.34 -1.01
N GLY A 76 -21.51 1.16 -0.88
CA GLY A 76 -21.87 0.32 -2.03
C GLY A 76 -20.71 -0.57 -2.50
N PRO A 77 -20.80 -1.13 -3.72
CA PRO A 77 -19.90 -2.16 -4.21
C PRO A 77 -18.44 -1.66 -4.30
N LEU A 78 -17.53 -2.41 -3.68
CA LEU A 78 -16.10 -2.10 -3.64
C LEU A 78 -15.48 -2.20 -5.04
N ARG A 79 -14.80 -1.14 -5.47
CA ARG A 79 -14.17 -1.05 -6.79
C ARG A 79 -12.67 -0.75 -6.75
N ILE A 80 -12.21 0.00 -5.73
CA ILE A 80 -10.85 0.49 -5.65
C ILE A 80 -10.24 0.04 -4.31
N VAL A 81 -9.07 -0.56 -4.36
CA VAL A 81 -8.28 -0.89 -3.15
C VAL A 81 -6.88 -0.34 -3.31
N VAL A 82 -6.46 0.48 -2.34
CA VAL A 82 -5.06 0.90 -2.22
C VAL A 82 -4.52 0.39 -0.89
N HIS A 83 -3.62 -0.58 -0.97
CA HIS A 83 -3.06 -1.26 0.18
C HIS A 83 -1.74 -0.62 0.59
N CYS A 84 -1.77 0.23 1.63
CA CYS A 84 -0.60 0.91 2.18
C CYS A 84 -0.17 0.38 3.56
N ALA A 85 -0.96 -0.53 4.17
CA ALA A 85 -0.61 -1.11 5.45
C ALA A 85 0.69 -1.92 5.37
N GLY A 86 1.59 -1.68 6.32
CA GLY A 86 2.84 -2.39 6.43
C GLY A 86 3.71 -1.82 7.53
N ILE A 87 4.77 -2.54 7.86
CA ILE A 87 5.76 -2.13 8.86
C ILE A 87 7.15 -2.06 8.25
N GLY A 88 7.94 -1.07 8.70
CA GLY A 88 9.37 -1.00 8.43
C GLY A 88 10.13 -1.58 9.61
N THR A 89 11.09 -2.44 9.35
CA THR A 89 11.99 -2.97 10.38
C THR A 89 13.41 -3.05 9.85
N ALA A 90 14.38 -2.86 10.72
CA ALA A 90 15.79 -3.05 10.42
C ALA A 90 16.39 -4.07 11.38
N GLY A 91 17.06 -5.07 10.83
CA GLY A 91 17.77 -6.07 11.61
C GLY A 91 18.73 -6.85 10.72
N ARG A 92 19.99 -7.04 11.18
CA ARG A 92 20.96 -7.83 10.43
C ARG A 92 20.66 -9.32 10.56
N ILE A 93 20.86 -10.09 9.50
CA ILE A 93 20.76 -11.56 9.54
C ILE A 93 21.71 -12.13 10.58
N VAL A 94 22.94 -11.57 10.65
CA VAL A 94 23.90 -11.86 11.71
C VAL A 94 24.32 -10.54 12.36
N GLY A 95 23.92 -10.34 13.60
CA GLY A 95 24.26 -9.18 14.44
C GLY A 95 25.42 -9.46 15.39
N ARG A 96 25.69 -8.52 16.30
CA ARG A 96 26.71 -8.68 17.34
C ARG A 96 26.39 -9.79 18.34
N ASP A 97 25.10 -9.94 18.64
CA ASP A 97 24.58 -10.85 19.66
C ASP A 97 24.15 -12.21 19.09
N GLY A 98 24.42 -12.45 17.80
CA GLY A 98 24.08 -13.70 17.13
C GLY A 98 23.18 -13.52 15.89
N PRO A 99 22.53 -14.61 15.43
CA PRO A 99 21.63 -14.58 14.29
C PRO A 99 20.31 -13.84 14.66
N MET A 100 19.68 -13.27 13.63
CA MET A 100 18.32 -12.72 13.76
C MET A 100 17.37 -13.79 14.28
N ALA A 101 16.51 -13.44 15.22
CA ALA A 101 15.47 -14.32 15.69
C ALA A 101 14.49 -14.64 14.54
N GLN A 102 14.10 -15.90 14.41
CA GLN A 102 13.23 -16.36 13.33
C GLN A 102 11.87 -15.66 13.35
N ASP A 103 11.29 -15.44 14.54
CA ASP A 103 10.03 -14.75 14.73
C ASP A 103 10.07 -13.29 14.30
N ALA A 104 11.21 -12.61 14.43
CA ALA A 104 11.38 -11.24 13.94
C ALA A 104 11.30 -11.18 12.41
N PHE A 105 11.91 -12.14 11.71
CA PHE A 105 11.79 -12.28 10.27
C PHE A 105 10.34 -12.61 9.87
N GLU A 106 9.75 -13.62 10.50
CA GLU A 106 8.40 -14.09 10.22
C GLU A 106 7.35 -13.01 10.45
N HIS A 107 7.50 -12.20 11.50
CA HIS A 107 6.60 -11.08 11.77
C HIS A 107 6.54 -10.09 10.61
N VAL A 108 7.69 -9.73 10.04
CA VAL A 108 7.75 -8.81 8.88
C VAL A 108 7.09 -9.42 7.65
N ILE A 109 7.38 -10.69 7.37
CA ILE A 109 6.74 -11.43 6.27
C ILE A 109 5.22 -11.52 6.48
N HIS A 110 4.80 -11.86 7.69
CA HIS A 110 3.39 -12.01 8.03
C HIS A 110 2.60 -10.72 7.83
N VAL A 111 3.11 -9.60 8.33
CA VAL A 111 2.42 -8.31 8.19
C VAL A 111 2.48 -7.81 6.74
N ASN A 112 3.68 -7.69 6.17
CA ASN A 112 3.84 -7.01 4.87
C ASN A 112 3.37 -7.86 3.69
N LEU A 113 3.73 -9.14 3.63
CA LEU A 113 3.38 -10.02 2.52
C LEU A 113 2.07 -10.77 2.80
N GLY A 114 1.96 -11.39 3.97
CA GLY A 114 0.76 -12.11 4.37
C GLY A 114 -0.47 -11.20 4.44
N GLY A 115 -0.34 -10.02 5.07
CA GLY A 115 -1.39 -9.01 5.11
C GLY A 115 -1.79 -8.51 3.72
N THR A 116 -0.82 -8.24 2.83
CA THR A 116 -1.10 -7.87 1.43
C THR A 116 -1.89 -8.97 0.72
N PHE A 117 -1.45 -10.22 0.81
CA PHE A 117 -2.15 -11.34 0.20
C PHE A 117 -3.55 -11.54 0.78
N ASN A 118 -3.71 -11.40 2.10
CA ASN A 118 -5.00 -11.52 2.76
C ASN A 118 -6.00 -10.46 2.26
N VAL A 119 -5.60 -9.19 2.18
CA VAL A 119 -6.46 -8.11 1.64
C VAL A 119 -6.73 -8.34 0.15
N LEU A 120 -5.70 -8.66 -0.64
CA LEU A 120 -5.84 -8.90 -2.08
C LEU A 120 -6.88 -9.98 -2.39
N ARG A 121 -6.73 -11.19 -1.82
CA ARG A 121 -7.62 -12.32 -2.10
C ARG A 121 -9.07 -12.06 -1.69
N LEU A 122 -9.27 -11.39 -0.55
CA LEU A 122 -10.62 -11.13 -0.02
C LEU A 122 -11.33 -10.01 -0.79
N THR A 123 -10.61 -8.94 -1.14
CA THR A 123 -11.18 -7.86 -1.94
C THR A 123 -11.39 -8.27 -3.39
N ALA A 124 -10.47 -9.02 -3.99
CA ALA A 124 -10.64 -9.57 -5.34
C ALA A 124 -11.84 -10.52 -5.41
N HIS A 125 -12.04 -11.38 -4.38
CA HIS A 125 -13.25 -12.20 -4.31
C HIS A 125 -14.52 -11.35 -4.24
N ALA A 126 -14.57 -10.31 -3.40
CA ALA A 126 -15.72 -9.41 -3.33
C ALA A 126 -15.99 -8.71 -4.67
N MET A 127 -14.94 -8.20 -5.33
CA MET A 127 -15.06 -7.55 -6.64
C MET A 127 -15.50 -8.52 -7.74
N SER A 128 -15.07 -9.80 -7.70
CA SER A 128 -15.43 -10.80 -8.73
C SER A 128 -16.91 -11.13 -8.78
N GLN A 129 -17.64 -10.86 -7.71
CA GLN A 129 -19.10 -11.08 -7.61
C GLN A 129 -19.93 -9.90 -8.11
N LEU A 130 -19.31 -8.79 -8.47
CA LEU A 130 -19.99 -7.58 -8.92
C LEU A 130 -20.27 -7.63 -10.43
N ASP A 131 -21.27 -6.89 -10.87
CA ASP A 131 -21.42 -6.58 -12.29
C ASP A 131 -20.28 -5.66 -12.75
N PRO A 132 -19.81 -5.78 -13.99
CA PRO A 132 -18.80 -4.88 -14.53
C PRO A 132 -19.30 -3.42 -14.54
N ALA A 133 -18.41 -2.48 -14.24
CA ALA A 133 -18.60 -1.05 -14.48
C ALA A 133 -17.76 -0.67 -15.71
N GLY A 134 -18.39 -0.62 -16.88
CA GLY A 134 -17.67 -0.62 -18.15
C GLY A 134 -16.99 -1.98 -18.39
N GLU A 135 -15.67 -1.97 -18.59
CA GLU A 135 -14.89 -3.19 -18.84
C GLU A 135 -14.33 -3.82 -17.55
N GLU A 136 -14.39 -3.11 -16.41
CA GLU A 136 -13.72 -3.47 -15.18
C GLU A 136 -14.68 -3.75 -14.02
N ARG A 137 -14.28 -4.68 -13.12
CA ARG A 137 -14.94 -4.85 -11.82
C ARG A 137 -14.18 -4.18 -10.69
N GLY A 138 -12.87 -3.97 -10.82
CA GLY A 138 -12.08 -3.31 -9.80
C GLY A 138 -10.60 -3.23 -10.08
N VAL A 139 -9.89 -2.54 -9.19
CA VAL A 139 -8.44 -2.42 -9.20
C VAL A 139 -7.88 -2.55 -7.78
N PHE A 140 -6.82 -3.32 -7.65
CA PHE A 140 -6.02 -3.45 -6.44
C PHE A 140 -4.63 -2.86 -6.68
N ILE A 141 -4.19 -1.94 -5.81
CA ILE A 141 -2.87 -1.31 -5.85
C ILE A 141 -2.13 -1.64 -4.56
N ALA A 142 -1.05 -2.41 -4.65
CA ALA A 142 -0.19 -2.74 -3.53
C ALA A 142 0.93 -1.69 -3.34
N THR A 143 1.39 -1.51 -2.12
CA THR A 143 2.59 -0.73 -1.83
C THR A 143 3.78 -1.66 -1.63
N ALA A 144 4.64 -1.75 -2.66
CA ALA A 144 5.94 -2.40 -2.59
C ALA A 144 6.98 -1.45 -1.95
N SER A 145 8.22 -1.47 -2.42
CA SER A 145 9.31 -0.55 -2.04
C SER A 145 10.45 -0.70 -3.03
N VAL A 146 11.28 0.32 -3.18
CA VAL A 146 12.59 0.19 -3.86
C VAL A 146 13.48 -0.87 -3.18
N ALA A 147 13.30 -1.12 -1.88
CA ALA A 147 13.97 -2.20 -1.15
C ALA A 147 13.67 -3.61 -1.70
N ALA A 148 12.61 -3.78 -2.48
CA ALA A 148 12.33 -5.02 -3.21
C ALA A 148 13.40 -5.35 -4.26
N PHE A 149 14.11 -4.33 -4.76
CA PHE A 149 15.11 -4.42 -5.82
C PHE A 149 16.53 -4.21 -5.28
N GLU A 150 16.72 -3.25 -4.37
CA GLU A 150 18.02 -2.88 -3.82
C GLU A 150 17.94 -2.81 -2.28
N GLY A 151 17.66 -3.95 -1.63
CA GLY A 151 17.62 -4.01 -0.16
C GLY A 151 18.98 -3.69 0.47
N GLN A 152 18.98 -2.83 1.48
CA GLN A 152 20.16 -2.42 2.22
C GLN A 152 20.50 -3.40 3.36
N LEU A 153 21.70 -3.24 3.95
CA LEU A 153 22.07 -3.97 5.16
C LEU A 153 21.02 -3.78 6.26
N GLY A 154 20.56 -4.89 6.81
CA GLY A 154 19.51 -4.90 7.83
C GLY A 154 18.08 -4.92 7.28
N GLN A 155 17.86 -4.92 5.98
CA GLN A 155 16.53 -4.94 5.37
C GLN A 155 16.12 -6.32 4.84
N ALA A 156 16.80 -7.41 5.21
CA ALA A 156 16.56 -8.72 4.60
C ALA A 156 15.08 -9.16 4.69
N ALA A 157 14.45 -9.09 5.85
CA ALA A 157 13.04 -9.44 6.03
C ALA A 157 12.10 -8.49 5.24
N TYR A 158 12.38 -7.19 5.32
CA TYR A 158 11.60 -6.17 4.62
C TYR A 158 11.73 -6.31 3.10
N ALA A 159 12.96 -6.44 2.59
CA ALA A 159 13.22 -6.64 1.17
C ALA A 159 12.59 -7.93 0.64
N ALA A 160 12.67 -9.03 1.40
CA ALA A 160 12.00 -10.29 1.05
C ALA A 160 10.47 -10.13 0.96
N ALA A 161 9.85 -9.46 1.95
CA ALA A 161 8.43 -9.20 1.94
C ALA A 161 8.01 -8.31 0.76
N LYS A 162 8.73 -7.21 0.51
CA LYS A 162 8.42 -6.28 -0.59
C LYS A 162 8.75 -6.87 -1.97
N GLY A 163 9.79 -7.70 -2.06
CA GLY A 163 10.07 -8.51 -3.25
C GLY A 163 8.97 -9.54 -3.53
N GLY A 164 8.44 -10.18 -2.48
CA GLY A 164 7.28 -11.05 -2.57
C GLY A 164 6.03 -10.35 -3.12
N ILE A 165 5.78 -9.09 -2.70
CA ILE A 165 4.69 -8.27 -3.27
C ILE A 165 4.89 -8.04 -4.76
N VAL A 166 6.10 -7.64 -5.19
CA VAL A 166 6.42 -7.44 -6.62
C VAL A 166 6.16 -8.72 -7.41
N SER A 167 6.63 -9.86 -6.91
CA SER A 167 6.44 -11.17 -7.56
C SER A 167 4.98 -11.63 -7.60
N LEU A 168 4.14 -11.17 -6.66
CA LEU A 168 2.72 -11.52 -6.57
C LEU A 168 1.86 -10.77 -7.62
N VAL A 169 2.28 -9.57 -8.04
CA VAL A 169 1.46 -8.67 -8.88
C VAL A 169 1.07 -9.32 -10.22
N LEU A 170 2.04 -9.80 -10.97
CA LEU A 170 1.77 -10.34 -12.31
C LEU A 170 0.92 -11.62 -12.31
N PRO A 171 1.20 -12.64 -11.47
CA PRO A 171 0.34 -13.81 -11.36
C PRO A 171 -1.09 -13.45 -10.98
N ALA A 172 -1.28 -12.56 -10.00
CA ALA A 172 -2.61 -12.11 -9.57
C ALA A 172 -3.35 -11.37 -10.70
N ALA A 173 -2.68 -10.46 -11.40
CA ALA A 173 -3.25 -9.75 -12.54
C ALA A 173 -3.72 -10.72 -13.65
N ARG A 174 -2.92 -11.74 -13.95
CA ARG A 174 -3.27 -12.78 -14.93
C ARG A 174 -4.45 -13.64 -14.50
N GLU A 175 -4.47 -14.05 -13.22
CA GLU A 175 -5.55 -14.85 -12.67
C GLU A 175 -6.87 -14.09 -12.64
N PHE A 176 -6.83 -12.79 -12.28
CA PHE A 176 -8.02 -11.97 -12.12
C PHE A 176 -8.49 -11.30 -13.43
N ALA A 177 -7.72 -11.39 -14.51
CA ALA A 177 -8.09 -10.84 -15.81
C ALA A 177 -9.48 -11.33 -16.29
N ARG A 178 -9.79 -12.62 -16.08
CA ARG A 178 -11.11 -13.19 -16.40
C ARG A 178 -12.28 -12.53 -15.66
N PHE A 179 -12.01 -11.86 -14.56
CA PHE A 179 -13.00 -11.11 -13.79
C PHE A 179 -13.01 -9.61 -14.12
N GLY A 180 -12.10 -9.13 -14.95
CA GLY A 180 -11.94 -7.70 -15.18
C GLY A 180 -11.43 -6.96 -13.94
N ILE A 181 -10.52 -7.57 -13.17
CA ILE A 181 -9.88 -6.96 -12.00
C ILE A 181 -8.41 -6.77 -12.30
N ARG A 182 -7.91 -5.56 -12.13
CA ARG A 182 -6.49 -5.21 -12.31
C ARG A 182 -5.73 -5.29 -10.99
N VAL A 183 -4.45 -5.65 -11.09
CA VAL A 183 -3.52 -5.66 -9.96
C VAL A 183 -2.25 -4.91 -10.34
N MET A 184 -1.90 -3.92 -9.55
CA MET A 184 -0.70 -3.11 -9.73
C MET A 184 0.08 -3.00 -8.41
N ALA A 185 1.33 -2.62 -8.48
CA ALA A 185 2.06 -2.13 -7.32
C ALA A 185 2.77 -0.80 -7.61
N ILE A 186 2.94 0.00 -6.56
CA ILE A 186 3.84 1.14 -6.54
C ILE A 186 5.00 0.78 -5.63
N ALA A 187 6.23 1.00 -6.08
CA ALA A 187 7.46 0.84 -5.30
C ALA A 187 8.03 2.23 -4.96
N PRO A 188 7.63 2.84 -3.83
CA PRO A 188 8.14 4.14 -3.43
C PRO A 188 9.61 4.05 -2.99
N GLY A 189 10.34 5.15 -3.22
CA GLY A 189 11.61 5.46 -2.57
C GLY A 189 11.39 6.04 -1.17
N PHE A 190 12.17 7.08 -0.83
CA PHE A 190 11.98 7.81 0.42
C PHE A 190 10.87 8.86 0.27
N PHE A 191 9.89 8.81 1.16
CA PHE A 191 8.75 9.73 1.20
C PHE A 191 8.61 10.38 2.57
N GLU A 192 8.13 11.62 2.61
CA GLU A 192 7.80 12.34 3.84
C GLU A 192 6.63 11.61 4.55
N THR A 193 6.98 10.73 5.48
CA THR A 193 6.02 9.97 6.29
C THR A 193 6.35 10.13 7.76
N PRO A 194 5.42 9.89 8.69
CA PRO A 194 5.71 9.98 10.12
C PRO A 194 6.96 9.19 10.54
N LEU A 195 7.18 8.02 9.95
CA LEU A 195 8.37 7.20 10.23
C LEU A 195 9.68 7.92 9.84
N MET A 196 9.69 8.65 8.74
CA MET A 196 10.88 9.38 8.26
C MET A 196 11.11 10.69 9.02
N ASN A 197 10.05 11.27 9.59
CA ASN A 197 10.14 12.48 10.39
C ASN A 197 10.81 12.26 11.76
N GLU A 198 10.94 11.00 12.20
CA GLU A 198 11.66 10.62 13.42
C GLU A 198 13.18 10.56 13.23
N LEU A 199 13.66 10.65 12.00
CA LEU A 199 15.10 10.60 11.70
C LEU A 199 15.80 11.91 12.06
N PRO A 200 17.05 11.84 12.59
CA PRO A 200 17.88 13.02 12.79
C PRO A 200 18.11 13.78 11.46
N PRO A 201 18.22 15.12 11.50
CA PRO A 201 18.42 15.94 10.29
C PRO A 201 19.61 15.51 9.43
N ASP A 202 20.73 15.12 10.05
CA ASP A 202 21.93 14.64 9.34
C ASP A 202 21.68 13.33 8.59
N ALA A 203 20.81 12.45 9.12
CA ALA A 203 20.43 11.23 8.45
C ALA A 203 19.52 11.53 7.26
N VAL A 204 18.58 12.45 7.42
CA VAL A 204 17.70 12.92 6.33
C VAL A 204 18.53 13.50 5.19
N GLN A 205 19.50 14.38 5.49
CA GLN A 205 20.36 14.99 4.46
C GLN A 205 21.16 13.92 3.67
N LYS A 206 21.68 12.89 4.34
CA LYS A 206 22.39 11.79 3.69
C LYS A 206 21.48 11.01 2.75
N LEU A 207 20.24 10.71 3.18
CA LEU A 207 19.27 10.00 2.36
C LEU A 207 18.82 10.83 1.16
N VAL A 208 18.61 12.14 1.34
CA VAL A 208 18.25 13.07 0.26
C VAL A 208 19.36 13.16 -0.77
N ALA A 209 20.64 13.15 -0.35
CA ALA A 209 21.77 13.20 -1.27
C ALA A 209 21.87 11.99 -2.21
N GLU A 210 21.24 10.88 -1.87
CA GLU A 210 21.17 9.67 -2.71
C GLU A 210 20.08 9.76 -3.79
N ILE A 211 19.19 10.76 -3.73
CA ILE A 211 18.09 10.92 -4.68
C ILE A 211 18.54 11.85 -5.82
N PRO A 212 18.68 11.34 -7.07
CA PRO A 212 19.15 12.15 -8.17
C PRO A 212 18.27 13.37 -8.50
N PHE A 213 16.96 13.17 -8.64
CA PHE A 213 16.01 14.26 -8.91
C PHE A 213 14.55 13.80 -8.72
N PRO A 214 13.72 14.62 -8.07
CA PRO A 214 14.08 15.85 -7.34
C PRO A 214 14.88 15.51 -6.07
N ALA A 215 15.88 16.33 -5.73
CA ALA A 215 16.78 16.11 -4.59
C ALA A 215 16.07 16.41 -3.24
N ARG A 216 15.05 15.64 -2.95
CA ARG A 216 14.22 15.68 -1.74
C ARG A 216 13.48 14.36 -1.58
N PHE A 217 12.91 14.12 -0.41
CA PHE A 217 11.93 13.06 -0.27
C PHE A 217 10.70 13.30 -1.15
N GLY A 218 10.08 12.22 -1.62
CA GLY A 218 8.79 12.27 -2.27
C GLY A 218 7.72 12.75 -1.29
N LYS A 219 6.76 13.51 -1.78
CA LYS A 219 5.59 13.92 -0.99
C LYS A 219 4.52 12.82 -1.06
N PRO A 220 3.81 12.52 0.04
CA PRO A 220 2.73 11.54 0.03
C PRO A 220 1.69 11.78 -1.07
N GLU A 221 1.46 13.05 -1.44
CA GLU A 221 0.55 13.45 -2.51
C GLU A 221 1.03 12.97 -3.90
N GLU A 222 2.35 12.84 -4.12
CA GLU A 222 2.90 12.33 -5.38
C GLU A 222 2.63 10.83 -5.52
N PHE A 223 2.67 10.08 -4.41
CA PHE A 223 2.22 8.69 -4.39
C PHE A 223 0.72 8.58 -4.69
N ALA A 224 -0.09 9.43 -4.06
CA ALA A 224 -1.53 9.47 -4.27
C ALA A 224 -1.87 9.79 -5.75
N GLN A 225 -1.18 10.75 -6.37
CA GLN A 225 -1.36 11.08 -7.79
C GLN A 225 -1.11 9.86 -8.70
N LEU A 226 -0.04 9.10 -8.44
CA LEU A 226 0.22 7.88 -9.20
C LEU A 226 -0.86 6.82 -8.97
N ALA A 227 -1.31 6.66 -7.72
CA ALA A 227 -2.41 5.72 -7.42
C ALA A 227 -3.69 6.09 -8.19
N LEU A 228 -4.06 7.38 -8.24
CA LEU A 228 -5.20 7.84 -9.03
C LEU A 228 -5.00 7.58 -10.52
N ALA A 229 -3.81 7.87 -11.07
CA ALA A 229 -3.49 7.60 -12.47
C ALA A 229 -3.61 6.10 -12.82
N ILE A 230 -3.20 5.21 -11.90
CA ILE A 230 -3.38 3.76 -12.06
C ILE A 230 -4.87 3.39 -12.07
N VAL A 231 -5.68 3.98 -11.19
CA VAL A 231 -7.13 3.73 -11.17
C VAL A 231 -7.76 4.11 -12.51
N GLU A 232 -7.43 5.28 -13.03
CA GLU A 232 -8.05 5.86 -14.24
C GLU A 232 -7.54 5.24 -15.56
N ASN A 233 -6.36 4.64 -15.57
CA ASN A 233 -5.78 4.06 -16.79
C ASN A 233 -5.97 2.54 -16.84
N PRO A 234 -6.93 2.00 -17.60
CA PRO A 234 -7.22 0.57 -17.65
C PRO A 234 -6.10 -0.27 -18.30
N ALA A 235 -5.18 0.33 -19.03
CA ALA A 235 -4.05 -0.40 -19.63
C ALA A 235 -2.96 -0.73 -18.60
N LEU A 236 -2.96 -0.10 -17.43
CA LEU A 236 -2.02 -0.40 -16.34
C LEU A 236 -2.51 -1.63 -15.56
N ASN A 237 -1.86 -2.78 -15.81
CA ASN A 237 -2.18 -4.05 -15.16
C ASN A 237 -0.96 -4.96 -15.12
N GLY A 238 -0.70 -5.59 -13.97
CA GLY A 238 0.33 -6.60 -13.80
C GLY A 238 1.76 -6.04 -13.66
N GLU A 239 1.92 -4.74 -13.37
CA GLU A 239 3.23 -4.07 -13.31
C GLU A 239 3.49 -3.44 -11.94
N THR A 240 4.76 -3.26 -11.63
CA THR A 240 5.23 -2.51 -10.47
C THR A 240 5.94 -1.24 -10.93
N ILE A 241 5.38 -0.08 -10.57
CA ILE A 241 5.93 1.22 -10.96
C ILE A 241 6.81 1.74 -9.82
N ARG A 242 8.09 1.97 -10.10
CA ARG A 242 8.99 2.66 -9.17
C ARG A 242 8.67 4.14 -9.14
N LEU A 243 8.54 4.69 -7.93
CA LEU A 243 8.32 6.12 -7.69
C LEU A 243 9.37 6.61 -6.69
N ASP A 244 10.56 6.95 -7.19
CA ASP A 244 11.75 7.03 -6.35
C ASP A 244 12.75 8.15 -6.73
N GLY A 245 12.43 9.02 -7.69
CA GLY A 245 13.35 10.06 -8.14
C GLY A 245 14.66 9.52 -8.73
N ALA A 246 14.62 8.34 -9.34
CA ALA A 246 15.75 7.58 -9.86
C ALA A 246 16.73 7.08 -8.78
N LEU A 247 16.30 7.04 -7.51
CA LEU A 247 17.08 6.47 -6.41
C LEU A 247 17.45 5.01 -6.70
N ARG A 248 18.71 4.68 -6.41
CA ARG A 248 19.17 3.30 -6.27
C ARG A 248 19.86 3.19 -4.92
N LEU A 249 19.29 2.36 -4.05
CA LEU A 249 19.78 2.27 -2.68
C LEU A 249 21.22 1.74 -2.66
N PRO A 250 22.16 2.46 -1.99
CA PRO A 250 23.49 1.93 -1.78
C PRO A 250 23.41 0.73 -0.81
N PRO A 251 24.45 -0.13 -0.78
CA PRO A 251 24.45 -1.30 0.11
C PRO A 251 24.36 -0.98 1.61
N ARG A 252 24.65 0.27 1.99
CA ARG A 252 24.72 0.73 3.40
C ARG A 252 23.99 2.03 3.59
#